data_cc5ee1534486fb4af51130d6ac1e3c34
#
_entry.id   cc5ee1534486fb4af51130d6ac1e3c34
#
_cell.length_a   1.000
_cell.length_b   1.000
_cell.length_c   1.000
_cell.angle_alpha   90.00
_cell.angle_beta   90.00
_cell.angle_gamma   90.00
#
_symmetry.space_group_name_H-M   'P 1'
#
loop_
_entity.id
_entity.type
_entity.pdbx_description
1 polymer ?
#
loop_
_entity_poly.entity_id
_entity_poly.type
_entity_poly.pdbx_seq_one_letter_code
_entity_poly.pdbx_strand_id
1 'polypeptide(L)'
;MSEPAKIRILDSAERLFARNGFEATSLRAIIVEARVNLASVHYYYRSKEGLIRAVIERRFAPINQERLRLLEECQQTAGDRTPSVEQILEAFLLPMVSIGMKKSKSNSYLMQLGGRILLESGASFERIVEEQFKEVARRFFEAFQQAMPQLAPNEIAWRMNFTIGAAAKAMFAGIPMKVLSNAFQQADDAFEVEQIASRLIGYTAAGMKAPEPAAWENRGELPSS
;
A
#
# COMPACT_ATOMS: atom_id res chain seq x y z
N MET A 1 -24.94 24.06 -9.12
CA MET A 1 -25.27 22.77 -9.73
C MET A 1 -25.03 21.68 -8.69
N SER A 2 -26.00 20.77 -8.43
CA SER A 2 -25.80 19.69 -7.47
C SER A 2 -24.81 18.67 -8.05
N GLU A 3 -23.89 18.21 -7.20
CA GLU A 3 -22.91 17.19 -7.57
C GLU A 3 -23.60 15.91 -8.08
N PRO A 4 -23.11 15.27 -9.18
CA PRO A 4 -23.73 14.07 -9.71
C PRO A 4 -23.83 12.95 -8.66
N ALA A 5 -24.94 12.24 -8.63
CA ALA A 5 -25.18 11.16 -7.66
C ALA A 5 -24.04 10.12 -7.62
N LYS A 6 -23.45 9.82 -8.77
CA LYS A 6 -22.28 8.93 -8.89
C LYS A 6 -21.13 9.36 -7.98
N ILE A 7 -20.78 10.64 -7.99
CA ILE A 7 -19.65 11.19 -7.19
C ILE A 7 -20.02 11.18 -5.71
N ARG A 8 -21.24 11.62 -5.34
CA ARG A 8 -21.69 11.60 -3.93
C ARG A 8 -21.64 10.20 -3.33
N ILE A 9 -22.06 9.17 -4.09
CA ILE A 9 -22.00 7.77 -3.64
C ILE A 9 -20.54 7.37 -3.39
N LEU A 10 -19.65 7.66 -4.34
CA LEU A 10 -18.25 7.28 -4.26
C LEU A 10 -17.54 7.96 -3.08
N ASP A 11 -17.79 9.25 -2.87
CA ASP A 11 -17.20 10.02 -1.77
C ASP A 11 -17.73 9.56 -0.39
N SER A 12 -19.02 9.23 -0.30
CA SER A 12 -19.60 8.68 0.93
C SER A 12 -19.05 7.29 1.23
N ALA A 13 -18.95 6.44 0.21
CA ALA A 13 -18.36 5.11 0.34
C ALA A 13 -16.90 5.19 0.81
N GLU A 14 -16.11 6.05 0.20
CA GLU A 14 -14.71 6.24 0.58
C GLU A 14 -14.56 6.63 2.05
N ARG A 15 -15.32 7.64 2.50
CA ARG A 15 -15.30 8.07 3.90
C ARG A 15 -15.68 6.96 4.87
N LEU A 16 -16.75 6.22 4.55
CA LEU A 16 -17.24 5.15 5.40
C LEU A 16 -16.30 3.95 5.41
N PHE A 17 -15.78 3.54 4.26
CA PHE A 17 -14.79 2.47 4.19
C PHE A 17 -13.50 2.81 4.94
N ALA A 18 -13.02 4.05 4.81
CA ALA A 18 -11.84 4.49 5.56
C ALA A 18 -12.06 4.40 7.07
N ARG A 19 -13.21 4.87 7.56
CA ARG A 19 -13.53 4.91 9.01
C ARG A 19 -13.85 3.55 9.59
N ASN A 20 -14.75 2.81 8.94
CA ASN A 20 -15.38 1.62 9.51
C ASN A 20 -14.78 0.31 8.96
N GLY A 21 -14.06 0.36 7.82
CA GLY A 21 -13.63 -0.80 7.06
C GLY A 21 -14.61 -1.18 5.95
N PHE A 22 -14.12 -2.03 5.05
CA PHE A 22 -14.91 -2.44 3.88
C PHE A 22 -16.03 -3.40 4.28
N GLU A 23 -15.76 -4.35 5.17
CA GLU A 23 -16.74 -5.36 5.58
C GLU A 23 -17.86 -4.75 6.42
N ALA A 24 -17.53 -3.98 7.44
CA ALA A 24 -18.49 -3.39 8.38
C ALA A 24 -19.36 -2.29 7.77
N THR A 25 -19.00 -1.75 6.61
CA THR A 25 -19.77 -0.69 5.96
C THR A 25 -20.91 -1.28 5.12
N SER A 26 -22.16 -0.95 5.44
CA SER A 26 -23.34 -1.40 4.69
C SER A 26 -23.68 -0.44 3.54
N LEU A 27 -24.29 -0.96 2.45
CA LEU A 27 -24.84 -0.13 1.37
C LEU A 27 -25.89 0.86 1.90
N ARG A 28 -26.67 0.46 2.92
CA ARG A 28 -27.67 1.34 3.54
C ARG A 28 -27.02 2.58 4.18
N ALA A 29 -25.90 2.42 4.88
CA ALA A 29 -25.17 3.54 5.45
C ALA A 29 -24.66 4.50 4.35
N ILE A 30 -24.15 3.95 3.25
CA ILE A 30 -23.67 4.74 2.11
C ILE A 30 -24.81 5.51 1.44
N ILE A 31 -25.97 4.88 1.24
CA ILE A 31 -27.16 5.49 0.65
C ILE A 31 -27.65 6.68 1.48
N VAL A 32 -27.70 6.49 2.79
CA VAL A 32 -28.13 7.55 3.72
C VAL A 32 -27.15 8.73 3.68
N GLU A 33 -25.84 8.46 3.78
CA GLU A 33 -24.83 9.52 3.76
C GLU A 33 -24.76 10.25 2.43
N ALA A 34 -24.88 9.52 1.30
CA ALA A 34 -24.87 10.09 -0.05
C ALA A 34 -26.18 10.81 -0.42
N ARG A 35 -27.25 10.64 0.37
CA ARG A 35 -28.60 11.14 0.10
C ARG A 35 -29.09 10.70 -1.29
N VAL A 36 -29.05 9.41 -1.55
CA VAL A 36 -29.51 8.77 -2.79
C VAL A 36 -30.42 7.59 -2.46
N ASN A 37 -31.06 7.01 -3.46
CA ASN A 37 -31.79 5.76 -3.32
C ASN A 37 -30.91 4.54 -3.69
N LEU A 38 -31.37 3.34 -3.32
CA LEU A 38 -30.67 2.10 -3.60
C LEU A 38 -30.48 1.84 -5.11
N ALA A 39 -31.50 2.21 -5.91
CA ALA A 39 -31.42 2.05 -7.36
C ALA A 39 -30.24 2.81 -7.98
N SER A 40 -29.90 4.00 -7.44
CA SER A 40 -28.75 4.77 -7.89
C SER A 40 -27.44 4.03 -7.65
N VAL A 41 -27.28 3.37 -6.50
CA VAL A 41 -26.06 2.59 -6.21
C VAL A 41 -25.95 1.39 -7.16
N HIS A 42 -27.05 0.65 -7.37
CA HIS A 42 -27.08 -0.47 -8.33
C HIS A 42 -26.87 -0.01 -9.77
N TYR A 43 -27.36 1.14 -10.15
CA TYR A 43 -27.17 1.68 -11.50
C TYR A 43 -25.71 1.99 -11.78
N TYR A 44 -25.00 2.68 -10.85
CA TYR A 44 -23.61 3.13 -11.07
C TYR A 44 -22.55 2.09 -10.73
N TYR A 45 -22.78 1.27 -9.72
CA TYR A 45 -21.73 0.41 -9.15
C TYR A 45 -22.11 -1.07 -9.07
N ARG A 46 -23.36 -1.44 -9.34
CA ARG A 46 -23.93 -2.80 -9.36
C ARG A 46 -24.03 -3.46 -7.98
N SER A 47 -22.95 -3.46 -7.20
CA SER A 47 -22.89 -4.13 -5.90
C SER A 47 -21.96 -3.37 -4.93
N LYS A 48 -21.86 -3.86 -3.70
CA LYS A 48 -20.90 -3.35 -2.71
C LYS A 48 -19.45 -3.59 -3.19
N GLU A 49 -19.18 -4.74 -3.77
CA GLU A 49 -17.87 -5.11 -4.34
C GLU A 49 -17.49 -4.17 -5.50
N GLY A 50 -18.44 -3.85 -6.38
CA GLY A 50 -18.24 -2.88 -7.45
C GLY A 50 -17.92 -1.48 -6.93
N LEU A 51 -18.55 -1.09 -5.81
CA LEU A 51 -18.26 0.19 -5.15
C LEU A 51 -16.90 0.18 -4.43
N ILE A 52 -16.53 -0.94 -3.78
CA ILE A 52 -15.20 -1.13 -3.18
C ILE A 52 -14.13 -1.02 -4.27
N ARG A 53 -14.30 -1.72 -5.39
CA ARG A 53 -13.41 -1.65 -6.56
C ARG A 53 -13.22 -0.21 -7.03
N ALA A 54 -14.31 0.54 -7.21
CA ALA A 54 -14.26 1.92 -7.67
C ALA A 54 -13.55 2.86 -6.69
N VAL A 55 -13.69 2.65 -5.37
CA VAL A 55 -12.97 3.42 -4.34
C VAL A 55 -11.47 3.11 -4.37
N ILE A 56 -11.12 1.83 -4.42
CA ILE A 56 -9.70 1.39 -4.48
C ILE A 56 -9.06 1.92 -5.76
N GLU A 57 -9.69 1.74 -6.91
CA GLU A 57 -9.21 2.21 -8.21
C GLU A 57 -8.98 3.73 -8.19
N ARG A 58 -9.97 4.53 -7.75
CA ARG A 58 -9.85 5.99 -7.68
C ARG A 58 -8.64 6.45 -6.87
N ARG A 59 -8.31 5.72 -5.80
CA ARG A 59 -7.26 6.12 -4.87
C ARG A 59 -5.88 5.57 -5.21
N PHE A 60 -5.83 4.35 -5.67
CA PHE A 60 -4.55 3.68 -5.88
C PHE A 60 -4.10 3.64 -7.34
N ALA A 61 -5.01 3.76 -8.33
CA ALA A 61 -4.61 3.77 -9.72
C ALA A 61 -3.63 4.91 -10.06
N PRO A 62 -3.82 6.18 -9.62
CA PRO A 62 -2.84 7.23 -9.87
C PRO A 62 -1.46 6.94 -9.26
N ILE A 63 -1.44 6.34 -8.07
CA ILE A 63 -0.20 5.95 -7.38
C ILE A 63 0.52 4.85 -8.16
N ASN A 64 -0.24 3.84 -8.60
CA ASN A 64 0.29 2.73 -9.36
C ASN A 64 0.79 3.17 -10.74
N GLN A 65 0.09 4.08 -11.40
CA GLN A 65 0.56 4.69 -12.65
C GLN A 65 1.88 5.42 -12.46
N GLU A 66 2.02 6.21 -11.40
CA GLU A 66 3.26 6.92 -11.10
C GLU A 66 4.40 5.96 -10.74
N ARG A 67 4.13 4.88 -10.01
CA ARG A 67 5.09 3.82 -9.77
C ARG A 67 5.64 3.21 -11.07
N LEU A 68 4.74 2.84 -11.98
CA LEU A 68 5.13 2.24 -13.26
C LEU A 68 5.90 3.23 -14.14
N ARG A 69 5.50 4.50 -14.15
CA ARG A 69 6.21 5.57 -14.87
C ARG A 69 7.64 5.74 -14.34
N LEU A 70 7.81 5.83 -13.02
CA LEU A 70 9.12 5.96 -12.40
C LEU A 70 10.01 4.73 -12.61
N LEU A 71 9.42 3.53 -12.58
CA LEU A 71 10.16 2.30 -12.87
C LEU A 71 10.66 2.30 -14.32
N GLU A 72 9.82 2.72 -15.27
CA GLU A 72 10.19 2.82 -16.68
C GLU A 72 11.29 3.86 -16.91
N GLU A 73 11.20 5.03 -16.30
CA GLU A 73 12.25 6.07 -16.35
C GLU A 73 13.58 5.55 -15.76
N CYS A 74 13.50 4.82 -14.66
CA CYS A 74 14.66 4.21 -14.04
C CYS A 74 15.33 3.20 -14.97
N GLN A 75 14.54 2.35 -15.64
CA GLN A 75 15.04 1.37 -16.62
C GLN A 75 15.63 2.06 -17.86
N GLN A 76 14.99 3.09 -18.39
CA GLN A 76 15.49 3.86 -19.52
C GLN A 76 16.81 4.57 -19.19
N THR A 77 16.92 5.16 -18.00
CA THR A 77 18.14 5.84 -17.54
C THR A 77 19.31 4.87 -17.35
N ALA A 78 19.02 3.65 -16.91
CA ALA A 78 20.05 2.61 -16.76
C ALA A 78 20.58 2.11 -18.12
N GLY A 79 19.80 2.22 -19.20
CA GLY A 79 20.16 1.74 -20.55
C GLY A 79 20.40 0.23 -20.56
N ASP A 80 21.59 -0.19 -20.96
CA ASP A 80 21.96 -1.62 -20.97
C ASP A 80 22.28 -2.19 -19.58
N ARG A 81 22.31 -1.35 -18.55
CA ARG A 81 22.53 -1.78 -17.16
C ARG A 81 21.20 -2.00 -16.45
N THR A 82 21.21 -2.89 -15.49
CA THR A 82 20.05 -3.07 -14.59
C THR A 82 20.03 -1.94 -13.55
N PRO A 83 18.87 -1.32 -13.28
CA PRO A 83 18.72 -0.39 -12.18
C PRO A 83 19.11 -1.00 -10.84
N SER A 84 19.64 -0.18 -9.93
CA SER A 84 19.96 -0.65 -8.58
C SER A 84 18.68 -0.96 -7.78
N VAL A 85 18.83 -1.78 -6.74
CA VAL A 85 17.73 -2.10 -5.82
C VAL A 85 17.15 -0.82 -5.19
N GLU A 86 18.01 0.14 -4.85
CA GLU A 86 17.61 1.44 -4.30
C GLU A 86 16.74 2.22 -5.28
N GLN A 87 17.12 2.31 -6.55
CA GLN A 87 16.37 3.01 -7.59
C GLN A 87 14.99 2.37 -7.81
N ILE A 88 14.92 1.03 -7.81
CA ILE A 88 13.65 0.31 -7.92
C ILE A 88 12.77 0.58 -6.70
N LEU A 89 13.35 0.58 -5.49
CA LEU A 89 12.63 0.91 -4.25
C LEU A 89 12.14 2.35 -4.22
N GLU A 90 12.93 3.30 -4.70
CA GLU A 90 12.51 4.70 -4.85
C GLU A 90 11.28 4.80 -5.74
N ALA A 91 11.31 4.19 -6.92
CA ALA A 91 10.15 4.16 -7.83
C ALA A 91 8.91 3.53 -7.19
N PHE A 92 9.08 2.53 -6.32
CA PHE A 92 7.99 1.84 -5.65
C PHE A 92 7.42 2.61 -4.46
N LEU A 93 8.28 3.19 -3.62
CA LEU A 93 7.90 3.75 -2.33
C LEU A 93 7.55 5.24 -2.38
N LEU A 94 8.31 6.05 -3.14
CA LEU A 94 8.15 7.51 -3.14
C LEU A 94 6.75 8.01 -3.53
N PRO A 95 6.04 7.43 -4.52
CA PRO A 95 4.71 7.91 -4.88
C PRO A 95 3.73 7.87 -3.71
N MET A 96 3.77 6.80 -2.90
CA MET A 96 2.90 6.66 -1.74
C MET A 96 3.34 7.55 -0.58
N VAL A 97 4.65 7.60 -0.29
CA VAL A 97 5.21 8.43 0.78
C VAL A 97 4.89 9.90 0.52
N SER A 98 5.12 10.38 -0.69
CA SER A 98 4.87 11.79 -1.08
C SER A 98 3.41 12.22 -0.90
N ILE A 99 2.46 11.30 -1.12
CA ILE A 99 1.04 11.58 -0.92
C ILE A 99 0.68 11.51 0.57
N GLY A 100 1.17 10.49 1.28
CA GLY A 100 0.84 10.25 2.69
C GLY A 100 1.20 11.42 3.60
N MET A 101 2.20 12.18 3.22
CA MET A 101 2.74 13.27 4.03
C MET A 101 2.14 14.64 3.73
N LYS A 102 1.38 14.78 2.64
CA LYS A 102 0.59 16.00 2.41
C LYS A 102 -0.62 16.00 3.33
N LYS A 103 -0.62 16.85 4.37
CA LYS A 103 -1.73 16.99 5.32
C LYS A 103 -3.00 17.46 4.61
N SER A 104 -3.89 16.53 4.26
CA SER A 104 -5.23 16.82 3.77
C SER A 104 -6.22 15.74 4.24
N LYS A 105 -7.52 16.09 4.33
CA LYS A 105 -8.57 15.11 4.63
C LYS A 105 -8.57 13.95 3.63
N SER A 106 -8.35 14.27 2.38
CA SER A 106 -8.30 13.29 1.28
C SER A 106 -7.19 12.27 1.47
N ASN A 107 -5.99 12.73 1.84
CA ASN A 107 -4.85 11.86 2.08
C ASN A 107 -5.02 11.05 3.37
N SER A 108 -5.68 11.61 4.39
CA SER A 108 -6.04 10.85 5.59
C SER A 108 -6.94 9.66 5.28
N TYR A 109 -7.93 9.80 4.39
CA TYR A 109 -8.74 8.67 3.96
C TYR A 109 -7.94 7.66 3.15
N LEU A 110 -7.06 8.11 2.25
CA LEU A 110 -6.17 7.22 1.51
C LEU A 110 -5.30 6.37 2.45
N MET A 111 -4.70 7.00 3.47
CA MET A 111 -3.88 6.29 4.46
C MET A 111 -4.70 5.27 5.26
N GLN A 112 -5.92 5.63 5.70
CA GLN A 112 -6.81 4.71 6.39
C GLN A 112 -7.22 3.53 5.48
N LEU A 113 -7.57 3.79 4.22
CA LEU A 113 -7.89 2.74 3.24
C LEU A 113 -6.71 1.81 2.99
N GLY A 114 -5.49 2.36 2.85
CA GLY A 114 -4.27 1.56 2.71
C GLY A 114 -4.05 0.61 3.88
N GLY A 115 -4.24 1.10 5.11
CA GLY A 115 -4.19 0.25 6.30
C GLY A 115 -5.27 -0.84 6.31
N ARG A 116 -6.49 -0.52 5.86
CA ARG A 116 -7.59 -1.50 5.74
C ARG A 116 -7.27 -2.58 4.70
N ILE A 117 -6.73 -2.20 3.55
CA ILE A 117 -6.36 -3.16 2.49
C ILE A 117 -5.39 -4.23 3.00
N LEU A 118 -4.50 -3.88 3.94
CA LEU A 118 -3.51 -4.80 4.49
C LEU A 118 -4.05 -5.67 5.64
N LEU A 119 -5.14 -5.26 6.27
CA LEU A 119 -5.66 -5.93 7.48
C LEU A 119 -6.96 -6.68 7.23
N GLU A 120 -7.74 -6.31 6.24
CA GLU A 120 -8.99 -6.99 5.94
C GLU A 120 -8.76 -8.18 4.99
N SER A 121 -9.48 -9.25 5.22
CA SER A 121 -9.43 -10.49 4.45
C SER A 121 -10.82 -10.87 3.95
N GLY A 122 -10.86 -11.80 3.01
CA GLY A 122 -12.08 -12.32 2.40
C GLY A 122 -11.93 -12.49 0.90
N ALA A 123 -12.34 -13.64 0.37
CA ALA A 123 -12.05 -14.06 -1.01
C ALA A 123 -12.48 -13.03 -2.09
N SER A 124 -13.62 -12.35 -1.90
CA SER A 124 -14.08 -11.32 -2.83
C SER A 124 -13.23 -10.06 -2.74
N PHE A 125 -12.84 -9.67 -1.53
CA PHE A 125 -12.02 -8.49 -1.29
C PHE A 125 -10.58 -8.70 -1.79
N GLU A 126 -9.99 -9.84 -1.47
CA GLU A 126 -8.65 -10.24 -1.93
C GLU A 126 -8.53 -10.22 -3.46
N ARG A 127 -9.56 -10.71 -4.17
CA ARG A 127 -9.63 -10.65 -5.63
C ARG A 127 -9.63 -9.21 -6.15
N ILE A 128 -10.37 -8.30 -5.51
CA ILE A 128 -10.40 -6.89 -5.91
C ILE A 128 -9.02 -6.25 -5.73
N VAL A 129 -8.36 -6.54 -4.61
CA VAL A 129 -7.02 -6.05 -4.31
C VAL A 129 -6.02 -6.63 -5.32
N GLU A 130 -6.06 -7.95 -5.54
CA GLU A 130 -5.19 -8.62 -6.52
C GLU A 130 -5.31 -7.97 -7.91
N GLU A 131 -6.53 -7.84 -8.44
CA GLU A 131 -6.77 -7.22 -9.74
C GLU A 131 -6.18 -5.80 -9.83
N GLN A 132 -6.29 -5.02 -8.75
CA GLN A 132 -5.84 -3.62 -8.73
C GLN A 132 -4.31 -3.48 -8.66
N PHE A 133 -3.62 -4.41 -8.04
CA PHE A 133 -2.17 -4.32 -7.83
C PHE A 133 -1.35 -5.30 -8.67
N LYS A 134 -1.98 -6.23 -9.37
CA LYS A 134 -1.33 -7.30 -10.15
C LYS A 134 -0.22 -6.80 -11.08
N GLU A 135 -0.49 -5.77 -11.87
CA GLU A 135 0.47 -5.26 -12.86
C GLU A 135 1.68 -4.61 -12.18
N VAL A 136 1.45 -3.81 -11.14
CA VAL A 136 2.54 -3.20 -10.36
C VAL A 136 3.38 -4.30 -9.69
N ALA A 137 2.73 -5.26 -9.04
CA ALA A 137 3.43 -6.37 -8.38
C ALA A 137 4.31 -7.15 -9.38
N ARG A 138 3.76 -7.49 -10.56
CA ARG A 138 4.49 -8.20 -11.60
C ARG A 138 5.70 -7.40 -12.10
N ARG A 139 5.51 -6.13 -12.47
CA ARG A 139 6.58 -5.30 -13.05
C ARG A 139 7.72 -5.04 -12.05
N PHE A 140 7.39 -4.79 -10.79
CA PHE A 140 8.41 -4.61 -9.76
C PHE A 140 9.10 -5.91 -9.38
N PHE A 141 8.37 -7.02 -9.35
CA PHE A 141 8.97 -8.34 -9.15
C PHE A 141 10.01 -8.66 -10.25
N GLU A 142 9.66 -8.45 -11.53
CA GLU A 142 10.56 -8.64 -12.65
C GLU A 142 11.82 -7.74 -12.55
N ALA A 143 11.64 -6.47 -12.17
CA ALA A 143 12.74 -5.54 -11.98
C ALA A 143 13.69 -5.99 -10.85
N PHE A 144 13.15 -6.42 -9.71
CA PHE A 144 13.95 -6.94 -8.61
C PHE A 144 14.65 -8.27 -8.98
N GLN A 145 13.97 -9.13 -9.73
CA GLN A 145 14.59 -10.38 -10.22
C GLN A 145 15.78 -10.10 -11.13
N GLN A 146 15.69 -9.10 -11.99
CA GLN A 146 16.81 -8.66 -12.82
C GLN A 146 17.95 -8.02 -12.01
N ALA A 147 17.61 -7.25 -10.97
CA ALA A 147 18.60 -6.59 -10.11
C ALA A 147 19.30 -7.56 -9.14
N MET A 148 18.66 -8.70 -8.85
CA MET A 148 19.17 -9.71 -7.90
C MET A 148 19.03 -11.12 -8.47
N PRO A 149 19.73 -11.43 -9.59
CA PRO A 149 19.59 -12.72 -10.28
C PRO A 149 20.08 -13.92 -9.47
N GLN A 150 20.85 -13.67 -8.40
CA GLN A 150 21.34 -14.70 -7.48
C GLN A 150 20.26 -15.19 -6.50
N LEU A 151 19.16 -14.47 -6.33
CA LEU A 151 18.10 -14.85 -5.40
C LEU A 151 17.02 -15.69 -6.09
N ALA A 152 16.51 -16.68 -5.36
CA ALA A 152 15.38 -17.46 -5.84
C ALA A 152 14.10 -16.58 -5.94
N PRO A 153 13.19 -16.83 -6.91
CA PRO A 153 11.97 -16.03 -7.09
C PRO A 153 11.09 -15.93 -5.84
N ASN A 154 10.96 -17.01 -5.07
CA ASN A 154 10.20 -17.02 -3.82
C ASN A 154 10.84 -16.13 -2.74
N GLU A 155 12.16 -16.04 -2.68
CA GLU A 155 12.88 -15.17 -1.76
C GLU A 155 12.63 -13.70 -2.09
N ILE A 156 12.66 -13.33 -3.37
CA ILE A 156 12.31 -11.98 -3.84
C ILE A 156 10.87 -11.63 -3.44
N ALA A 157 9.92 -12.55 -3.62
CA ALA A 157 8.51 -12.34 -3.24
C ALA A 157 8.36 -12.10 -1.73
N TRP A 158 9.06 -12.85 -0.88
CA TRP A 158 9.09 -12.64 0.57
C TRP A 158 9.65 -11.27 0.94
N ARG A 159 10.77 -10.87 0.36
CA ARG A 159 11.40 -9.57 0.62
C ARG A 159 10.53 -8.41 0.17
N MET A 160 9.87 -8.53 -0.97
CA MET A 160 8.87 -7.56 -1.42
C MET A 160 7.71 -7.45 -0.42
N ASN A 161 7.22 -8.56 0.11
CA ASN A 161 6.15 -8.56 1.12
C ASN A 161 6.61 -7.88 2.42
N PHE A 162 7.84 -8.15 2.89
CA PHE A 162 8.42 -7.46 4.05
C PHE A 162 8.60 -5.95 3.79
N THR A 163 9.02 -5.57 2.57
CA THR A 163 9.13 -4.18 2.15
C THR A 163 7.77 -3.46 2.20
N ILE A 164 6.70 -4.12 1.70
CA ILE A 164 5.33 -3.59 1.77
C ILE A 164 4.90 -3.44 3.24
N GLY A 165 5.20 -4.42 4.08
CA GLY A 165 4.90 -4.36 5.52
C GLY A 165 5.62 -3.20 6.24
N ALA A 166 6.91 -3.00 5.96
CA ALA A 166 7.69 -1.89 6.52
C ALA A 166 7.16 -0.53 6.06
N ALA A 167 6.86 -0.40 4.75
CA ALA A 167 6.28 0.81 4.19
C ALA A 167 4.90 1.11 4.78
N ALA A 168 4.05 0.10 4.90
CA ALA A 168 2.74 0.21 5.51
C ALA A 168 2.83 0.69 6.97
N LYS A 169 3.73 0.11 7.75
CA LYS A 169 3.97 0.52 9.13
C LYS A 169 4.43 1.96 9.23
N ALA A 170 5.35 2.37 8.37
CA ALA A 170 5.85 3.74 8.35
C ALA A 170 4.76 4.76 8.00
N MET A 171 3.83 4.42 7.08
CA MET A 171 2.83 5.33 6.55
C MET A 171 1.50 5.31 7.31
N PHE A 172 1.03 4.12 7.74
CA PHE A 172 -0.35 3.96 8.23
C PHE A 172 -0.45 3.86 9.75
N ALA A 173 0.64 3.59 10.44
CA ALA A 173 0.63 3.34 11.88
C ALA A 173 1.25 4.47 12.71
N GLY A 174 0.71 5.68 12.63
CA GLY A 174 1.22 6.88 13.30
C GLY A 174 1.41 6.83 14.83
N ILE A 175 1.22 5.69 15.49
CA ILE A 175 1.23 5.59 16.97
C ILE A 175 2.54 5.03 17.55
N PRO A 176 3.27 4.09 16.95
CA PRO A 176 4.37 3.44 17.68
C PRO A 176 5.67 4.21 17.78
N MET A 177 5.89 5.22 16.95
CA MET A 177 7.10 6.06 17.10
C MET A 177 7.12 6.77 18.46
N LYS A 178 5.96 7.23 18.95
CA LYS A 178 5.84 7.83 20.28
C LYS A 178 6.17 6.87 21.42
N VAL A 179 5.77 5.60 21.29
CA VAL A 179 6.08 4.59 22.31
C VAL A 179 7.59 4.34 22.36
N LEU A 180 8.24 4.22 21.22
CA LEU A 180 9.68 4.00 21.14
C LEU A 180 10.46 5.27 21.56
N SER A 181 10.06 6.47 21.09
CA SER A 181 10.72 7.71 21.46
C SER A 181 10.59 8.00 22.96
N ASN A 182 9.42 7.73 23.56
CA ASN A 182 9.23 7.87 25.00
C ASN A 182 10.06 6.86 25.78
N ALA A 183 10.18 5.61 25.31
CA ALA A 183 10.98 4.57 25.96
C ALA A 183 12.49 4.92 25.98
N PHE A 184 12.96 5.66 24.98
CA PHE A 184 14.37 6.05 24.86
C PHE A 184 14.64 7.52 25.18
N GLN A 185 13.65 8.25 25.74
CA GLN A 185 13.74 9.68 26.08
C GLN A 185 14.22 10.57 24.91
N GLN A 186 13.97 10.14 23.68
CA GLN A 186 14.28 10.95 22.51
C GLN A 186 13.17 11.97 22.28
N ALA A 187 13.57 13.21 22.01
CA ALA A 187 12.64 14.30 21.71
C ALA A 187 11.73 13.93 20.52
N ASP A 188 10.52 14.46 20.56
CA ASP A 188 9.46 14.31 19.55
C ASP A 188 9.89 15.08 18.27
N ASP A 189 10.93 14.62 17.59
CA ASP A 189 11.32 15.14 16.29
C ASP A 189 10.26 14.69 15.29
N ALA A 190 9.44 15.64 14.86
CA ALA A 190 8.58 15.49 13.72
C ALA A 190 9.48 15.22 12.50
N PHE A 191 9.67 13.94 12.17
CA PHE A 191 10.49 13.56 11.03
C PHE A 191 9.91 14.16 9.75
N GLU A 192 10.76 14.88 9.01
CA GLU A 192 10.40 15.35 7.69
C GLU A 192 10.19 14.18 6.73
N VAL A 193 9.41 14.42 5.67
CA VAL A 193 9.03 13.46 4.61
C VAL A 193 10.26 12.75 4.06
N GLU A 194 11.26 13.55 3.70
CA GLU A 194 12.49 13.12 3.06
C GLU A 194 13.30 12.20 3.99
N GLN A 195 13.26 12.45 5.29
CA GLN A 195 13.95 11.64 6.29
C GLN A 195 13.28 10.26 6.44
N ILE A 196 11.95 10.20 6.44
CA ILE A 196 11.22 8.93 6.51
C ILE A 196 11.46 8.13 5.23
N ALA A 197 11.37 8.78 4.06
CA ALA A 197 11.60 8.13 2.78
C ALA A 197 13.02 7.56 2.70
N SER A 198 14.04 8.36 3.03
CA SER A 198 15.44 7.94 2.99
C SER A 198 15.72 6.76 3.94
N ARG A 199 15.22 6.83 5.19
CA ARG A 199 15.38 5.72 6.15
C ARG A 199 14.66 4.45 5.71
N LEU A 200 13.44 4.58 5.17
CA LEU A 200 12.66 3.44 4.68
C LEU A 200 13.35 2.78 3.50
N ILE A 201 13.82 3.56 2.53
CA ILE A 201 14.55 3.05 1.37
C ILE A 201 15.85 2.36 1.82
N GLY A 202 16.65 2.99 2.68
CA GLY A 202 17.88 2.40 3.20
C GLY A 202 17.65 1.09 3.95
N TYR A 203 16.64 1.06 4.83
CA TYR A 203 16.27 -0.15 5.58
C TYR A 203 15.80 -1.28 4.65
N THR A 204 14.89 -0.97 3.73
CA THR A 204 14.34 -1.97 2.82
C THR A 204 15.37 -2.43 1.78
N ALA A 205 16.25 -1.54 1.30
CA ALA A 205 17.35 -1.91 0.41
C ALA A 205 18.35 -2.88 1.09
N ALA A 206 18.68 -2.64 2.35
CA ALA A 206 19.48 -3.57 3.12
C ALA A 206 18.82 -4.94 3.25
N GLY A 207 17.52 -4.97 3.56
CA GLY A 207 16.73 -6.20 3.61
C GLY A 207 16.63 -6.91 2.27
N MET A 208 16.39 -6.17 1.18
CA MET A 208 16.35 -6.73 -0.18
C MET A 208 17.67 -7.34 -0.61
N LYS A 209 18.80 -6.77 -0.21
CA LYS A 209 20.17 -7.23 -0.58
C LYS A 209 20.80 -8.18 0.43
N ALA A 210 20.14 -8.49 1.53
CA ALA A 210 20.66 -9.41 2.53
C ALA A 210 21.00 -10.78 1.88
N PRO A 211 22.00 -11.52 2.37
CA PRO A 211 22.22 -12.89 1.92
C PRO A 211 20.96 -13.75 2.17
N GLU A 212 20.77 -14.80 1.38
CA GLU A 212 19.73 -15.78 1.70
C GLU A 212 19.94 -16.31 3.11
N PRO A 213 18.87 -16.41 3.92
CA PRO A 213 19.01 -17.03 5.23
C PRO A 213 19.48 -18.46 5.03
N ALA A 214 20.53 -18.87 5.76
CA ALA A 214 20.86 -20.28 5.86
C ALA A 214 19.59 -21.04 6.23
N ALA A 215 19.33 -22.17 5.55
CA ALA A 215 18.18 -22.98 5.85
C ALA A 215 18.06 -23.08 7.38
N TRP A 216 16.86 -22.79 7.92
CA TRP A 216 16.62 -22.89 9.35
C TRP A 216 16.72 -24.37 9.71
N GLU A 217 17.96 -24.88 9.80
CA GLU A 217 18.22 -26.21 10.28
C GLU A 217 17.69 -26.27 11.70
N ASN A 218 16.75 -27.18 11.91
CA ASN A 218 16.09 -27.52 13.17
C ASN A 218 16.98 -27.21 14.39
N ARG A 219 16.89 -26.00 14.91
CA ARG A 219 17.34 -25.74 16.27
C ARG A 219 16.27 -26.31 17.19
N GLY A 220 16.44 -27.62 17.46
CA GLY A 220 15.74 -28.36 18.51
C GLY A 220 14.25 -28.08 18.61
N GLU A 221 13.47 -29.12 18.62
CA GLU A 221 12.06 -29.14 18.95
C GLU A 221 11.76 -28.09 20.04
N LEU A 222 10.77 -27.23 19.79
CA LEU A 222 10.22 -26.37 20.84
C LEU A 222 9.88 -27.32 22.01
N PRO A 223 10.29 -27.03 23.25
CA PRO A 223 9.96 -27.87 24.36
C PRO A 223 8.44 -28.01 24.41
N SER A 224 7.97 -29.22 24.25
CA SER A 224 6.57 -29.61 24.46
C SER A 224 6.16 -29.20 25.87
N SER A 225 5.29 -28.17 25.92
CA SER A 225 4.63 -27.74 27.16
C SER A 225 3.58 -28.72 27.60
#